data_42c438d70f25fa95e765b70d6111da04
#
_entry.id   42c438d70f25fa95e765b70d6111da04
#
_cell.length_a   1.000
_cell.length_b   1.000
_cell.length_c   1.000
_cell.angle_alpha   90.00
_cell.angle_beta   90.00
_cell.angle_gamma   90.00
#
_symmetry.space_group_name_H-M   'P 1'
#
loop_
_entity.id
_entity.type
_entity.pdbx_description
1 polymer ?
#
loop_
_entity_poly.entity_id
_entity_poly.type
_entity_poly.pdbx_seq_one_letter_code
_entity_poly.pdbx_strand_id
1 'polypeptide(L)'
;MRELNVDIITQNIKEMCIEANHFLTDDMKKVFKNAVATEESPLGKKVLNQLNENLDIAGNDMIPICQDTGMAVIFINVGQEVHFTNGNITDAINEGVRQGYVDGYLRKSVVSDPIIRENTKDNTPAVIHYNIVEGDKVDITVAPKGFGSENMSRVFMLKPADGIEGVKEAILTAVKDAGPNACPPMVVGVGIGGTFEQCALLAKKALTRNVEEPSPVPYVNELEKEMLEKINKLGIGPGGLGGTQTALAINIETYPTHIAGLPVAVNMCCHVNRHAHLSLIHI
;
A
#
# COMPACT_ATOMS: atom_id res chain seq x y z
N MET A 1 16.64 -28.58 0.44
CA MET A 1 17.03 -27.15 0.24
C MET A 1 16.78 -26.85 -1.24
N ARG A 2 15.97 -25.86 -1.52
CA ARG A 2 15.64 -25.45 -2.89
C ARG A 2 16.59 -24.34 -3.34
N GLU A 3 17.23 -24.51 -4.47
CA GLU A 3 18.04 -23.45 -5.08
C GLU A 3 17.15 -22.53 -5.93
N LEU A 4 17.32 -21.22 -5.77
CA LEU A 4 16.63 -20.19 -6.53
C LEU A 4 17.64 -19.19 -7.07
N ASN A 5 17.78 -19.13 -8.39
CA ASN A 5 18.62 -18.16 -9.07
C ASN A 5 18.02 -16.74 -8.90
N VAL A 6 18.81 -15.79 -8.40
CA VAL A 6 18.35 -14.42 -8.16
C VAL A 6 18.00 -13.65 -9.44
N ASP A 7 18.46 -14.09 -10.62
CA ASP A 7 18.07 -13.48 -11.90
C ASP A 7 16.55 -13.60 -12.12
N ILE A 8 15.94 -14.68 -11.64
CA ILE A 8 14.49 -14.88 -11.67
C ILE A 8 13.79 -13.81 -10.82
N ILE A 9 14.37 -13.49 -9.65
CA ILE A 9 13.85 -12.41 -8.79
C ILE A 9 13.91 -11.07 -9.52
N THR A 10 15.07 -10.76 -10.14
CA THR A 10 15.27 -9.53 -10.91
C THR A 10 14.22 -9.36 -11.99
N GLN A 11 13.99 -10.40 -12.80
CA GLN A 11 13.03 -10.35 -13.90
C GLN A 11 11.60 -10.14 -13.40
N ASN A 12 11.19 -10.88 -12.37
CA ASN A 12 9.84 -10.76 -11.82
C ASN A 12 9.61 -9.40 -11.15
N ILE A 13 10.56 -8.89 -10.37
CA ILE A 13 10.44 -7.55 -9.76
C ILE A 13 10.30 -6.46 -10.84
N LYS A 14 11.06 -6.57 -11.94
CA LYS A 14 10.92 -5.67 -13.09
C LYS A 14 9.49 -5.64 -13.62
N GLU A 15 8.94 -6.81 -13.92
CA GLU A 15 7.60 -6.97 -14.47
C GLU A 15 6.52 -6.46 -13.48
N MET A 16 6.65 -6.82 -12.21
CA MET A 16 5.73 -6.38 -11.15
C MET A 16 5.75 -4.86 -10.93
N CYS A 17 6.89 -4.19 -11.06
CA CYS A 17 6.97 -2.73 -11.00
C CYS A 17 6.18 -2.07 -12.14
N ILE A 18 6.28 -2.63 -13.34
CA ILE A 18 5.54 -2.14 -14.51
C ILE A 18 4.04 -2.42 -14.33
N GLU A 19 3.67 -3.67 -14.07
CA GLU A 19 2.28 -4.10 -13.89
C GLU A 19 1.55 -3.26 -12.85
N ALA A 20 2.12 -3.15 -11.65
CA ALA A 20 1.49 -2.40 -10.56
C ALA A 20 1.27 -0.91 -10.89
N ASN A 21 2.06 -0.31 -11.76
CA ASN A 21 1.89 1.09 -12.16
C ASN A 21 0.88 1.30 -13.29
N HIS A 22 0.48 0.25 -14.00
CA HIS A 22 -0.46 0.32 -15.12
C HIS A 22 -1.83 -0.27 -14.81
N PHE A 23 -1.90 -1.20 -13.86
CA PHE A 23 -3.13 -1.90 -13.51
C PHE A 23 -3.37 -1.89 -12.01
N LEU A 24 -4.61 -1.63 -11.61
CA LEU A 24 -5.07 -1.94 -10.26
C LEU A 24 -5.49 -3.41 -10.19
N THR A 25 -5.45 -3.97 -8.99
CA THR A 25 -5.98 -5.31 -8.69
C THR A 25 -7.49 -5.38 -8.93
N ASP A 26 -8.04 -6.56 -9.16
CA ASP A 26 -9.45 -6.72 -9.50
C ASP A 26 -10.39 -6.34 -8.37
N ASP A 27 -9.99 -6.56 -7.11
CA ASP A 27 -10.73 -6.09 -5.93
C ASP A 27 -10.78 -4.55 -5.90
N MET A 28 -9.68 -3.87 -6.17
CA MET A 28 -9.66 -2.40 -6.28
C MET A 28 -10.57 -1.89 -7.39
N LYS A 29 -10.54 -2.51 -8.58
CA LYS A 29 -11.45 -2.14 -9.68
C LYS A 29 -12.91 -2.31 -9.29
N LYS A 30 -13.23 -3.35 -8.52
CA LYS A 30 -14.59 -3.63 -8.07
C LYS A 30 -15.08 -2.62 -7.05
N VAL A 31 -14.29 -2.29 -6.02
CA VAL A 31 -14.69 -1.28 -5.03
C VAL A 31 -14.78 0.11 -5.68
N PHE A 32 -13.96 0.40 -6.70
CA PHE A 32 -14.08 1.63 -7.48
C PHE A 32 -15.43 1.74 -8.21
N LYS A 33 -15.86 0.68 -8.90
CA LYS A 33 -17.18 0.61 -9.56
C LYS A 33 -18.32 0.78 -8.56
N ASN A 34 -18.20 0.16 -7.39
CA ASN A 34 -19.18 0.31 -6.33
C ASN A 34 -19.23 1.75 -5.81
N ALA A 35 -18.07 2.40 -5.64
CA ALA A 35 -18.00 3.79 -5.23
C ALA A 35 -18.70 4.74 -6.20
N VAL A 36 -18.54 4.55 -7.52
CA VAL A 36 -19.27 5.31 -8.54
C VAL A 36 -20.79 5.15 -8.39
N ALA A 37 -21.24 3.92 -8.11
CA ALA A 37 -22.67 3.61 -7.99
C ALA A 37 -23.29 4.21 -6.71
N THR A 38 -22.55 4.26 -5.62
CA THR A 38 -23.03 4.62 -4.28
C THR A 38 -22.72 6.08 -3.88
N GLU A 39 -21.84 6.78 -4.58
CA GLU A 39 -21.58 8.20 -4.31
C GLU A 39 -22.87 9.04 -4.52
N GLU A 40 -23.18 9.91 -3.56
CA GLU A 40 -24.38 10.72 -3.60
C GLU A 40 -24.16 12.09 -4.25
N SER A 41 -22.93 12.65 -4.14
CA SER A 41 -22.59 13.94 -4.72
C SER A 41 -22.48 13.85 -6.25
N PRO A 42 -23.21 14.69 -7.02
CA PRO A 42 -23.05 14.73 -8.48
C PRO A 42 -21.62 15.07 -8.92
N LEU A 43 -20.93 15.94 -8.16
CA LEU A 43 -19.53 16.28 -8.43
C LEU A 43 -18.61 15.11 -8.08
N GLY A 44 -18.86 14.46 -6.94
CA GLY A 44 -18.11 13.24 -6.53
C GLY A 44 -18.24 12.14 -7.57
N LYS A 45 -19.45 11.87 -8.08
CA LYS A 45 -19.67 10.91 -9.19
C LYS A 45 -18.87 11.28 -10.44
N LYS A 46 -18.84 12.55 -10.81
CA LYS A 46 -18.08 13.01 -11.99
C LYS A 46 -16.58 12.74 -11.80
N VAL A 47 -16.04 13.05 -10.61
CA VAL A 47 -14.62 12.77 -10.28
C VAL A 47 -14.33 11.26 -10.34
N LEU A 48 -15.15 10.43 -9.71
CA LEU A 48 -14.97 8.97 -9.73
C LEU A 48 -15.04 8.40 -11.16
N ASN A 49 -15.94 8.90 -12.02
CA ASN A 49 -16.00 8.47 -13.41
C ASN A 49 -14.73 8.85 -14.18
N GLN A 50 -14.17 10.05 -13.96
CA GLN A 50 -12.89 10.46 -14.57
C GLN A 50 -11.73 9.59 -14.10
N LEU A 51 -11.70 9.24 -12.79
CA LEU A 51 -10.68 8.33 -12.25
C LEU A 51 -10.81 6.93 -12.85
N ASN A 52 -12.04 6.43 -13.02
CA ASN A 52 -12.26 5.12 -13.64
C ASN A 52 -11.87 5.12 -15.14
N GLU A 53 -12.22 6.16 -15.88
CA GLU A 53 -11.78 6.35 -17.28
C GLU A 53 -10.24 6.38 -17.39
N ASN A 54 -9.58 7.06 -16.44
CA ASN A 54 -8.11 7.07 -16.38
C ASN A 54 -7.51 5.68 -16.20
N LEU A 55 -8.15 4.79 -15.43
CA LEU A 55 -7.69 3.40 -15.28
C LEU A 55 -7.78 2.62 -16.60
N ASP A 56 -8.85 2.85 -17.37
CA ASP A 56 -9.02 2.21 -18.68
C ASP A 56 -7.98 2.72 -19.69
N ILE A 57 -7.75 4.04 -19.74
CA ILE A 57 -6.70 4.65 -20.59
C ILE A 57 -5.31 4.10 -20.19
N ALA A 58 -4.99 4.10 -18.90
CA ALA A 58 -3.70 3.63 -18.42
C ALA A 58 -3.42 2.19 -18.86
N GLY A 59 -4.39 1.30 -18.68
CA GLY A 59 -4.25 -0.11 -19.05
C GLY A 59 -4.22 -0.35 -20.58
N ASN A 60 -5.02 0.39 -21.35
CA ASN A 60 -5.08 0.21 -22.82
C ASN A 60 -3.87 0.78 -23.54
N ASP A 61 -3.39 1.94 -23.09
CA ASP A 61 -2.30 2.66 -23.75
C ASP A 61 -0.94 2.40 -23.11
N MET A 62 -0.89 1.56 -22.08
CA MET A 62 0.32 1.28 -21.28
C MET A 62 1.00 2.56 -20.78
N ILE A 63 0.19 3.45 -20.21
CA ILE A 63 0.61 4.70 -19.56
C ILE A 63 0.43 4.54 -18.06
N PRO A 64 1.39 4.94 -17.21
CA PRO A 64 1.21 4.85 -15.77
C PRO A 64 -0.05 5.56 -15.28
N ILE A 65 -0.80 4.94 -14.36
CA ILE A 65 -2.07 5.46 -13.81
C ILE A 65 -1.91 6.86 -13.21
N CYS A 66 -0.73 7.17 -12.68
CA CYS A 66 -0.43 8.44 -12.02
C CYS A 66 0.99 8.91 -12.39
N GLN A 67 1.22 10.23 -12.40
CA GLN A 67 2.56 10.80 -12.56
C GLN A 67 3.50 10.46 -11.40
N ASP A 68 2.99 10.20 -10.20
CA ASP A 68 3.76 9.67 -9.09
C ASP A 68 3.71 8.14 -9.12
N THR A 69 4.72 7.53 -9.75
CA THR A 69 4.87 6.07 -9.82
C THR A 69 5.51 5.48 -8.56
N GLY A 70 5.77 6.33 -7.57
CA GLY A 70 6.10 5.95 -6.21
C GLY A 70 7.53 5.47 -5.99
N MET A 71 7.81 5.16 -4.74
CA MET A 71 8.98 4.41 -4.29
C MET A 71 8.59 2.94 -4.13
N ALA A 72 9.40 2.03 -4.64
CA ALA A 72 9.11 0.60 -4.53
C ALA A 72 9.23 0.13 -3.07
N VAL A 73 8.12 -0.35 -2.50
CA VAL A 73 8.10 -1.07 -1.23
C VAL A 73 7.88 -2.55 -1.53
N ILE A 74 8.73 -3.40 -1.01
CA ILE A 74 8.73 -4.83 -1.32
C ILE A 74 8.61 -5.62 -0.03
N PHE A 75 7.58 -6.47 0.03
CA PHE A 75 7.45 -7.50 1.05
C PHE A 75 7.83 -8.83 0.44
N ILE A 76 8.74 -9.54 1.08
CA ILE A 76 9.18 -10.84 0.62
C ILE A 76 9.16 -11.85 1.76
N ASN A 77 8.37 -12.91 1.61
CA ASN A 77 8.39 -14.08 2.48
C ASN A 77 9.33 -15.11 1.85
N VAL A 78 10.37 -15.47 2.57
CA VAL A 78 11.38 -16.43 2.11
C VAL A 78 11.25 -17.71 2.94
N GLY A 79 10.99 -18.81 2.29
CA GLY A 79 11.02 -20.13 2.92
C GLY A 79 12.42 -20.43 3.47
N GLN A 80 12.50 -20.90 4.72
CA GLN A 80 13.78 -21.19 5.39
C GLN A 80 14.63 -22.25 4.66
N GLU A 81 14.04 -23.02 3.75
CA GLU A 81 14.73 -24.06 2.96
C GLU A 81 15.17 -23.54 1.57
N VAL A 82 15.03 -22.24 1.30
CA VAL A 82 15.47 -21.60 0.06
C VAL A 82 16.95 -21.21 0.19
N HIS A 83 17.73 -21.55 -0.83
CA HIS A 83 19.10 -21.09 -1.02
C HIS A 83 19.19 -20.25 -2.29
N PHE A 84 19.52 -18.96 -2.14
CA PHE A 84 19.71 -18.08 -3.29
C PHE A 84 21.07 -18.30 -3.92
N THR A 85 21.06 -18.44 -5.25
CA THR A 85 22.28 -18.67 -6.07
C THR A 85 22.46 -17.54 -7.08
N ASN A 86 23.65 -17.41 -7.64
CA ASN A 86 24.02 -16.45 -8.67
C ASN A 86 24.03 -14.98 -8.24
N GLY A 87 24.09 -14.68 -6.94
CA GLY A 87 24.23 -13.31 -6.46
C GLY A 87 23.54 -13.02 -5.13
N ASN A 88 23.51 -11.75 -4.77
CA ASN A 88 22.83 -11.27 -3.59
C ASN A 88 21.38 -10.91 -3.88
N ILE A 89 20.44 -11.40 -3.08
CA ILE A 89 19.01 -11.16 -3.30
C ILE A 89 18.63 -9.68 -3.23
N THR A 90 19.24 -8.90 -2.33
CA THR A 90 18.97 -7.46 -2.20
C THR A 90 19.40 -6.70 -3.45
N ASP A 91 20.56 -7.05 -4.00
CA ASP A 91 21.07 -6.46 -5.24
C ASP A 91 20.17 -6.84 -6.44
N ALA A 92 19.73 -8.10 -6.51
CA ALA A 92 18.81 -8.58 -7.55
C ALA A 92 17.44 -7.86 -7.50
N ILE A 93 16.90 -7.64 -6.31
CA ILE A 93 15.66 -6.86 -6.13
C ILE A 93 15.85 -5.42 -6.61
N ASN A 94 16.92 -4.74 -6.20
CA ASN A 94 17.19 -3.37 -6.62
C ASN A 94 17.45 -3.29 -8.14
N GLU A 95 18.13 -4.27 -8.73
CA GLU A 95 18.32 -4.35 -10.18
C GLU A 95 16.98 -4.52 -10.91
N GLY A 96 16.06 -5.35 -10.40
CA GLY A 96 14.70 -5.47 -10.93
C GLY A 96 13.93 -4.16 -10.87
N VAL A 97 14.00 -3.43 -9.75
CA VAL A 97 13.40 -2.09 -9.61
C VAL A 97 14.01 -1.13 -10.61
N ARG A 98 15.34 -1.06 -10.70
CA ARG A 98 16.04 -0.20 -11.66
C ARG A 98 15.56 -0.45 -13.08
N GLN A 99 15.53 -1.72 -13.52
CA GLN A 99 15.06 -2.09 -14.86
C GLN A 99 13.57 -1.74 -15.05
N GLY A 100 12.71 -2.07 -14.09
CA GLY A 100 11.28 -1.80 -14.16
C GLY A 100 10.97 -0.32 -14.31
N TYR A 101 11.67 0.55 -13.54
CA TYR A 101 11.47 1.99 -13.62
C TYR A 101 12.09 2.64 -14.87
N VAL A 102 13.15 2.07 -15.41
CA VAL A 102 13.77 2.55 -16.67
C VAL A 102 12.95 2.11 -17.88
N ASP A 103 12.73 0.79 -18.01
CA ASP A 103 12.09 0.20 -19.19
C ASP A 103 10.56 0.46 -19.23
N GLY A 104 9.93 0.59 -18.06
CA GLY A 104 8.52 0.97 -17.93
C GLY A 104 8.24 2.47 -18.05
N TYR A 105 9.26 3.28 -18.33
CA TYR A 105 9.15 4.76 -18.40
C TYR A 105 8.55 5.38 -17.15
N LEU A 106 8.78 4.77 -15.99
CA LEU A 106 8.27 5.23 -14.71
C LEU A 106 9.12 6.40 -14.17
N ARG A 107 8.52 7.22 -13.32
CA ARG A 107 9.19 8.39 -12.74
C ARG A 107 10.24 7.96 -11.71
N LYS A 108 11.49 8.42 -11.87
CA LYS A 108 12.58 8.21 -10.92
C LYS A 108 12.48 9.26 -9.82
N SER A 109 11.91 8.90 -8.68
CA SER A 109 11.59 9.85 -7.60
C SER A 109 12.48 9.72 -6.36
N VAL A 110 13.35 8.69 -6.32
CA VAL A 110 14.22 8.45 -5.16
C VAL A 110 15.42 9.40 -5.16
N VAL A 111 15.71 9.94 -3.98
CA VAL A 111 16.89 10.75 -3.72
C VAL A 111 17.85 10.00 -2.79
N SER A 112 19.15 10.10 -3.05
CA SER A 112 20.21 9.37 -2.33
C SER A 112 20.38 9.81 -0.88
N ASP A 113 20.02 11.05 -0.60
CA ASP A 113 20.06 11.63 0.74
C ASP A 113 18.81 12.51 0.96
N PRO A 114 18.11 12.38 2.10
CA PRO A 114 16.84 13.08 2.34
C PRO A 114 17.01 14.60 2.53
N ILE A 115 18.20 15.09 2.84
CA ILE A 115 18.48 16.51 3.06
C ILE A 115 19.14 17.14 1.82
N ILE A 116 20.19 16.50 1.26
CA ILE A 116 20.91 16.98 0.08
C ILE A 116 20.07 16.80 -1.19
N ARG A 117 19.26 15.75 -1.25
CA ARG A 117 18.21 15.46 -2.26
C ARG A 117 18.74 15.25 -3.69
N GLU A 118 19.91 14.66 -3.83
CA GLU A 118 20.43 14.25 -5.13
C GLU A 118 19.66 13.02 -5.64
N ASN A 119 19.11 13.10 -6.86
CA ASN A 119 18.32 12.03 -7.45
C ASN A 119 19.19 10.83 -7.84
N THR A 120 18.76 9.60 -7.51
CA THR A 120 19.47 8.37 -7.84
C THR A 120 19.41 7.99 -9.32
N LYS A 121 18.47 8.57 -10.07
CA LYS A 121 18.24 8.42 -11.53
C LYS A 121 17.69 7.06 -11.97
N ASP A 122 17.54 6.12 -11.07
CA ASP A 122 17.06 4.75 -11.34
C ASP A 122 15.96 4.26 -10.39
N ASN A 123 15.54 5.12 -9.45
CA ASN A 123 14.51 4.86 -8.44
C ASN A 123 14.91 3.80 -7.40
N THR A 124 16.20 3.55 -7.21
CA THR A 124 16.73 2.68 -6.15
C THR A 124 17.36 3.51 -5.01
N PRO A 125 17.52 2.94 -3.81
CA PRO A 125 17.10 1.61 -3.41
C PRO A 125 15.60 1.49 -3.16
N ALA A 126 15.09 0.26 -3.27
CA ALA A 126 13.77 -0.09 -2.77
C ALA A 126 13.75 -0.17 -1.24
N VAL A 127 12.56 -0.04 -0.63
CA VAL A 127 12.34 -0.39 0.78
C VAL A 127 11.93 -1.86 0.84
N ILE A 128 12.80 -2.72 1.37
CA ILE A 128 12.62 -4.17 1.34
C ILE A 128 12.38 -4.69 2.75
N HIS A 129 11.31 -5.44 2.93
CA HIS A 129 10.94 -6.12 4.17
C HIS A 129 11.02 -7.63 3.98
N TYR A 130 11.98 -8.26 4.62
CA TYR A 130 12.16 -9.71 4.62
C TYR A 130 11.43 -10.35 5.78
N ASN A 131 10.73 -11.46 5.49
CA ASN A 131 10.15 -12.34 6.48
C ASN A 131 10.55 -13.78 6.17
N ILE A 132 11.07 -14.51 7.17
CA ILE A 132 11.41 -15.91 7.02
C ILE A 132 10.23 -16.75 7.46
N VAL A 133 9.80 -17.67 6.61
CA VAL A 133 8.67 -18.56 6.83
C VAL A 133 9.08 -20.03 6.69
N GLU A 134 8.23 -20.95 7.13
CA GLU A 134 8.45 -22.38 6.91
C GLU A 134 8.36 -22.75 5.43
N GLY A 135 9.11 -23.78 5.03
CA GLY A 135 9.07 -24.37 3.69
C GLY A 135 10.09 -23.76 2.72
N ASP A 136 9.82 -23.90 1.44
CA ASP A 136 10.73 -23.62 0.32
C ASP A 136 10.16 -22.66 -0.73
N LYS A 137 9.07 -21.95 -0.38
CA LYS A 137 8.42 -20.98 -1.27
C LYS A 137 9.00 -19.59 -1.08
N VAL A 138 8.88 -18.77 -2.11
CA VAL A 138 9.17 -17.34 -2.02
C VAL A 138 7.95 -16.59 -2.54
N ASP A 139 7.35 -15.76 -1.66
CA ASP A 139 6.24 -14.90 -2.01
C ASP A 139 6.70 -13.45 -2.03
N ILE A 140 6.40 -12.73 -3.09
CA ILE A 140 6.84 -11.35 -3.32
C ILE A 140 5.62 -10.48 -3.54
N THR A 141 5.57 -9.35 -2.86
CA THR A 141 4.62 -8.27 -3.14
C THR A 141 5.39 -7.00 -3.43
N VAL A 142 5.17 -6.40 -4.59
CA VAL A 142 5.70 -5.10 -4.98
C VAL A 142 4.59 -4.08 -4.89
N ALA A 143 4.76 -3.07 -4.04
CA ALA A 143 3.80 -2.00 -3.79
C ALA A 143 4.45 -0.63 -4.02
N PRO A 144 4.37 -0.07 -5.23
CA PRO A 144 4.86 1.28 -5.48
C PRO A 144 4.04 2.31 -4.69
N LYS A 145 4.68 2.99 -3.74
CA LYS A 145 4.01 3.92 -2.81
C LYS A 145 4.26 5.37 -3.16
N GLY A 146 3.20 6.06 -3.60
CA GLY A 146 3.23 7.49 -3.88
C GLY A 146 3.35 8.34 -2.61
N PHE A 147 4.10 9.43 -2.68
CA PHE A 147 4.45 10.22 -1.49
C PHE A 147 3.43 11.31 -1.13
N GLY A 148 2.55 11.70 -2.03
CA GLY A 148 1.46 12.60 -1.70
C GLY A 148 0.64 12.07 -0.51
N SER A 149 0.17 10.84 -0.61
CA SER A 149 -0.55 10.17 0.48
C SER A 149 0.36 9.66 1.60
N GLU A 150 1.60 9.22 1.29
CA GLU A 150 2.55 8.78 2.31
C GLU A 150 2.83 9.85 3.35
N ASN A 151 3.01 11.10 2.92
CA ASN A 151 3.25 12.24 3.81
C ASN A 151 2.10 12.53 4.78
N MET A 152 0.91 12.01 4.50
CA MET A 152 -0.28 12.18 5.33
C MET A 152 -0.42 11.11 6.42
N SER A 153 0.48 10.13 6.45
CA SER A 153 0.48 9.04 7.44
C SER A 153 0.92 9.52 8.82
N ARG A 154 0.45 8.84 9.87
CA ARG A 154 0.71 9.20 11.28
C ARG A 154 0.99 7.97 12.12
N VAL A 155 1.81 8.14 13.14
CA VAL A 155 2.02 7.16 14.22
C VAL A 155 1.62 7.80 15.54
N PHE A 156 0.83 7.08 16.34
CA PHE A 156 0.35 7.49 17.64
C PHE A 156 0.82 6.47 18.68
N MET A 157 1.47 6.94 19.72
CA MET A 157 1.85 6.11 20.86
C MET A 157 0.81 6.28 21.96
N LEU A 158 -0.30 5.53 21.84
CA LEU A 158 -1.41 5.59 22.79
C LEU A 158 -1.06 4.85 24.09
N LYS A 159 -1.84 5.15 25.13
CA LYS A 159 -1.80 4.42 26.40
C LYS A 159 -2.85 3.30 26.39
N PRO A 160 -2.63 2.17 27.08
CA PRO A 160 -3.64 1.12 27.19
C PRO A 160 -5.00 1.61 27.69
N ALA A 161 -5.02 2.63 28.55
CA ALA A 161 -6.26 3.25 29.05
C ALA A 161 -7.09 3.96 27.98
N ASP A 162 -6.48 4.36 26.85
CA ASP A 162 -7.21 5.00 25.74
C ASP A 162 -8.09 3.98 25.00
N GLY A 163 -7.74 2.69 25.08
CA GLY A 163 -8.51 1.57 24.58
C GLY A 163 -8.91 1.70 23.10
N ILE A 164 -10.00 1.03 22.74
CA ILE A 164 -10.50 1.02 21.36
C ILE A 164 -10.98 2.41 20.89
N GLU A 165 -11.49 3.24 21.79
CA GLU A 165 -11.95 4.57 21.43
C GLU A 165 -10.76 5.49 21.08
N GLY A 166 -9.63 5.36 21.79
CA GLY A 166 -8.40 6.05 21.40
C GLY A 166 -7.89 5.62 20.02
N VAL A 167 -7.99 4.33 19.69
CA VAL A 167 -7.66 3.82 18.34
C VAL A 167 -8.56 4.44 17.27
N LYS A 168 -9.87 4.47 17.50
CA LYS A 168 -10.84 5.09 16.57
C LYS A 168 -10.54 6.57 16.34
N GLU A 169 -10.26 7.30 17.42
CA GLU A 169 -9.92 8.73 17.33
C GLU A 169 -8.59 8.96 16.59
N ALA A 170 -7.58 8.14 16.82
CA ALA A 170 -6.30 8.21 16.09
C ALA A 170 -6.51 8.02 14.58
N ILE A 171 -7.32 7.03 14.17
CA ILE A 171 -7.66 6.80 12.76
C ILE A 171 -8.39 8.01 12.17
N LEU A 172 -9.43 8.51 12.83
CA LEU A 172 -10.21 9.67 12.36
C LEU A 172 -9.36 10.94 12.28
N THR A 173 -8.49 11.16 13.27
CA THR A 173 -7.57 12.30 13.27
C THR A 173 -6.63 12.25 12.09
N ALA A 174 -6.01 11.09 11.82
CA ALA A 174 -5.12 10.93 10.68
C ALA A 174 -5.83 11.18 9.34
N VAL A 175 -7.06 10.69 9.17
CA VAL A 175 -7.86 10.90 7.95
C VAL A 175 -8.29 12.37 7.80
N LYS A 176 -8.72 13.03 8.88
CA LYS A 176 -9.08 14.46 8.85
C LYS A 176 -7.89 15.34 8.49
N ASP A 177 -6.72 15.07 9.11
CA ASP A 177 -5.47 15.79 8.82
C ASP A 177 -5.01 15.60 7.38
N ALA A 178 -5.18 14.40 6.85
CA ALA A 178 -4.87 14.09 5.46
C ALA A 178 -5.77 14.89 4.50
N GLY A 179 -7.06 14.91 4.74
CA GLY A 179 -8.04 15.64 3.96
C GLY A 179 -7.88 15.38 2.45
N PRO A 180 -7.94 16.43 1.62
CA PRO A 180 -7.75 16.30 0.17
C PRO A 180 -6.33 15.94 -0.25
N ASN A 181 -5.31 16.15 0.61
CA ASN A 181 -3.90 15.93 0.28
C ASN A 181 -3.53 14.46 0.06
N ALA A 182 -4.36 13.54 0.57
CA ALA A 182 -4.18 12.10 0.32
C ALA A 182 -4.79 11.63 -1.01
N CYS A 183 -5.34 12.53 -1.82
CA CYS A 183 -6.04 12.23 -3.09
C CYS A 183 -7.15 11.18 -2.93
N PRO A 184 -8.22 11.50 -2.17
CA PRO A 184 -9.33 10.58 -1.95
C PRO A 184 -10.10 10.26 -3.25
N PRO A 185 -10.82 9.12 -3.31
CA PRO A 185 -11.09 8.21 -2.19
C PRO A 185 -9.87 7.40 -1.77
N MET A 186 -9.63 7.31 -0.48
CA MET A 186 -8.44 6.69 0.09
C MET A 186 -8.59 5.18 0.32
N VAL A 187 -7.46 4.47 0.38
CA VAL A 187 -7.35 3.20 1.12
C VAL A 187 -6.51 3.47 2.36
N VAL A 188 -7.02 3.07 3.51
CA VAL A 188 -6.40 3.33 4.81
C VAL A 188 -5.84 2.03 5.39
N GLY A 189 -4.53 1.95 5.56
CA GLY A 189 -3.89 0.85 6.26
C GLY A 189 -3.64 1.21 7.72
N VAL A 190 -4.01 0.34 8.63
CA VAL A 190 -3.82 0.56 10.07
C VAL A 190 -3.03 -0.60 10.67
N GLY A 191 -2.04 -0.27 11.48
CA GLY A 191 -1.30 -1.23 12.29
C GLY A 191 -1.47 -0.93 13.77
N ILE A 192 -1.89 -1.91 14.55
CA ILE A 192 -2.14 -1.79 15.98
C ILE A 192 -1.28 -2.79 16.73
N GLY A 193 -0.52 -2.31 17.69
CA GLY A 193 0.34 -3.15 18.53
C GLY A 193 1.78 -3.24 18.04
N GLY A 194 2.54 -4.20 18.57
CA GLY A 194 3.98 -4.29 18.39
C GLY A 194 4.74 -3.16 19.08
N THR A 195 5.68 -2.59 18.36
CA THR A 195 6.53 -1.46 18.74
C THR A 195 6.28 -0.28 17.77
N PHE A 196 7.00 0.83 17.94
CA PHE A 196 6.90 2.02 17.07
C PHE A 196 7.09 1.70 15.58
N GLU A 197 8.12 0.93 15.24
CA GLU A 197 8.40 0.53 13.86
C GLU A 197 7.47 -0.60 13.39
N GLN A 198 7.08 -1.51 14.28
CA GLN A 198 6.22 -2.65 13.93
C GLN A 198 4.81 -2.19 13.56
N CYS A 199 4.20 -1.27 14.31
CA CYS A 199 2.87 -0.77 13.94
C CYS A 199 2.89 -0.04 12.60
N ALA A 200 3.97 0.71 12.30
CA ALA A 200 4.13 1.38 11.00
C ALA A 200 4.28 0.38 9.84
N LEU A 201 5.05 -0.70 10.06
CA LEU A 201 5.20 -1.80 9.09
C LEU A 201 3.86 -2.51 8.84
N LEU A 202 3.10 -2.81 9.90
CA LEU A 202 1.77 -3.41 9.78
C LEU A 202 0.82 -2.53 8.99
N ALA A 203 0.78 -1.22 9.27
CA ALA A 203 -0.04 -0.28 8.54
C ALA A 203 0.29 -0.23 7.05
N LYS A 204 1.59 -0.30 6.70
CA LYS A 204 2.06 -0.39 5.32
C LYS A 204 1.63 -1.70 4.66
N LYS A 205 1.81 -2.82 5.36
CA LYS A 205 1.41 -4.14 4.88
C LYS A 205 -0.11 -4.25 4.70
N ALA A 206 -0.90 -3.67 5.59
CA ALA A 206 -2.36 -3.64 5.50
C ALA A 206 -2.88 -3.06 4.17
N LEU A 207 -2.15 -2.13 3.56
CA LEU A 207 -2.49 -1.58 2.24
C LEU A 207 -2.39 -2.60 1.09
N THR A 208 -1.68 -3.71 1.29
CA THR A 208 -1.51 -4.76 0.26
C THR A 208 -2.47 -5.93 0.44
N ARG A 209 -3.32 -5.92 1.48
CA ARG A 209 -4.40 -6.90 1.65
C ARG A 209 -5.53 -6.61 0.66
N ASN A 210 -6.14 -7.69 0.13
CA ASN A 210 -7.34 -7.57 -0.69
C ASN A 210 -8.42 -6.75 0.05
N VAL A 211 -8.91 -5.69 -0.57
CA VAL A 211 -9.83 -4.73 0.06
C VAL A 211 -11.26 -5.27 0.26
N GLU A 212 -11.58 -6.41 -0.37
CA GLU A 212 -12.85 -7.12 -0.19
C GLU A 212 -12.73 -8.24 0.86
N GLU A 213 -11.51 -8.59 1.28
CA GLU A 213 -11.30 -9.67 2.24
C GLU A 213 -11.38 -9.13 3.69
N PRO A 214 -12.39 -9.55 4.46
CA PRO A 214 -12.55 -9.10 5.84
C PRO A 214 -11.39 -9.61 6.70
N SER A 215 -11.05 -8.87 7.76
CA SER A 215 -10.10 -9.36 8.75
C SER A 215 -10.57 -10.72 9.33
N PRO A 216 -9.67 -11.70 9.45
CA PRO A 216 -10.01 -12.98 10.08
C PRO A 216 -10.28 -12.85 11.59
N VAL A 217 -9.92 -11.72 12.19
CA VAL A 217 -10.14 -11.43 13.61
C VAL A 217 -11.49 -10.72 13.77
N PRO A 218 -12.51 -11.35 14.42
CA PRO A 218 -13.88 -10.82 14.40
C PRO A 218 -14.03 -9.37 14.85
N TYR A 219 -13.41 -8.96 15.98
CA TYR A 219 -13.52 -7.59 16.46
C TYR A 219 -12.81 -6.57 15.55
N VAL A 220 -11.77 -6.99 14.84
CA VAL A 220 -11.07 -6.15 13.86
C VAL A 220 -11.95 -5.93 12.63
N ASN A 221 -12.61 -6.99 12.14
CA ASN A 221 -13.56 -6.89 11.03
C ASN A 221 -14.72 -5.92 11.36
N GLU A 222 -15.26 -5.97 12.58
CA GLU A 222 -16.28 -5.01 13.02
C GLU A 222 -15.72 -3.58 13.09
N LEU A 223 -14.49 -3.43 13.57
CA LEU A 223 -13.83 -2.13 13.64
C LEU A 223 -13.57 -1.55 12.23
N GLU A 224 -13.15 -2.37 11.26
CA GLU A 224 -12.97 -1.96 9.86
C GLU A 224 -14.28 -1.40 9.29
N LYS A 225 -15.40 -2.10 9.46
CA LYS A 225 -16.71 -1.67 8.99
C LYS A 225 -17.14 -0.35 9.64
N GLU A 226 -17.05 -0.28 10.97
CA GLU A 226 -17.41 0.92 11.74
C GLU A 226 -16.58 2.13 11.29
N MET A 227 -15.27 1.93 11.12
CA MET A 227 -14.37 3.01 10.76
C MET A 227 -14.56 3.48 9.32
N LEU A 228 -14.82 2.58 8.38
CA LEU A 228 -15.13 2.96 7.00
C LEU A 228 -16.38 3.86 6.93
N GLU A 229 -17.44 3.49 7.65
CA GLU A 229 -18.64 4.33 7.75
C GLU A 229 -18.35 5.70 8.35
N LYS A 230 -17.59 5.75 9.45
CA LYS A 230 -17.22 7.02 10.11
C LYS A 230 -16.34 7.90 9.22
N ILE A 231 -15.40 7.32 8.51
CA ILE A 231 -14.52 8.02 7.56
C ILE A 231 -15.36 8.61 6.42
N ASN A 232 -16.29 7.85 5.86
CA ASN A 232 -17.13 8.31 4.76
C ASN A 232 -18.13 9.40 5.21
N LYS A 233 -18.57 9.38 6.47
CA LYS A 233 -19.37 10.48 7.07
C LYS A 233 -18.59 11.79 7.26
N LEU A 234 -17.27 11.81 7.13
CA LEU A 234 -16.50 13.07 7.18
C LEU A 234 -16.80 13.97 5.97
N GLY A 235 -17.32 13.42 4.88
CA GLY A 235 -17.76 14.20 3.73
C GLY A 235 -16.62 14.83 2.93
N ILE A 236 -15.38 14.37 3.08
CA ILE A 236 -14.23 14.87 2.30
C ILE A 236 -14.45 14.57 0.81
N GLY A 237 -14.89 13.34 0.51
CA GLY A 237 -15.32 12.92 -0.81
C GLY A 237 -14.23 12.82 -1.88
N PRO A 238 -14.59 12.35 -3.09
CA PRO A 238 -13.64 12.18 -4.20
C PRO A 238 -12.92 13.48 -4.55
N GLY A 239 -11.60 13.41 -4.67
CA GLY A 239 -10.76 14.59 -4.94
C GLY A 239 -10.74 15.64 -3.83
N GLY A 240 -11.35 15.36 -2.67
CA GLY A 240 -11.53 16.36 -1.60
C GLY A 240 -12.60 17.42 -1.91
N LEU A 241 -13.48 17.14 -2.86
CA LEU A 241 -14.49 18.08 -3.36
C LEU A 241 -15.88 17.87 -2.75
N GLY A 242 -15.95 17.12 -1.66
CA GLY A 242 -17.19 16.73 -1.00
C GLY A 242 -17.81 15.48 -1.62
N GLY A 243 -18.59 14.77 -0.81
CA GLY A 243 -19.26 13.54 -1.20
C GLY A 243 -19.15 12.46 -0.12
N THR A 244 -19.69 11.29 -0.43
CA THR A 244 -19.81 10.17 0.50
C THR A 244 -18.70 9.14 0.39
N GLN A 245 -17.87 9.22 -0.65
CA GLN A 245 -16.74 8.30 -0.87
C GLN A 245 -15.41 8.97 -0.50
N THR A 246 -15.14 9.08 0.80
CA THR A 246 -13.85 9.56 1.32
C THR A 246 -12.79 8.48 1.30
N ALA A 247 -13.18 7.24 1.64
CA ALA A 247 -12.33 6.05 1.55
C ALA A 247 -13.07 4.91 0.85
N LEU A 248 -12.31 4.11 0.09
CA LEU A 248 -12.78 2.88 -0.55
C LEU A 248 -12.72 1.69 0.42
N ALA A 249 -11.70 1.67 1.25
CA ALA A 249 -11.47 0.60 2.22
C ALA A 249 -10.61 1.07 3.40
N ILE A 250 -10.69 0.35 4.49
CA ILE A 250 -9.77 0.39 5.61
C ILE A 250 -9.40 -1.05 5.98
N ASN A 251 -8.11 -1.33 6.05
CA ASN A 251 -7.57 -2.62 6.44
C ASN A 251 -6.75 -2.45 7.73
N ILE A 252 -7.02 -3.29 8.71
CA ILE A 252 -6.41 -3.21 10.05
C ILE A 252 -5.66 -4.50 10.34
N GLU A 253 -4.36 -4.40 10.62
CA GLU A 253 -3.51 -5.49 11.07
C GLU A 253 -3.15 -5.29 12.54
N THR A 254 -3.09 -6.40 13.29
CA THR A 254 -2.76 -6.36 14.72
C THR A 254 -1.56 -7.22 15.05
N TYR A 255 -0.84 -6.84 16.10
CA TYR A 255 0.30 -7.61 16.61
C TYR A 255 0.34 -7.52 18.15
N PRO A 256 0.78 -8.58 18.86
CA PRO A 256 1.00 -8.52 20.30
C PRO A 256 1.88 -7.34 20.69
N THR A 257 1.55 -6.69 21.81
CA THR A 257 2.28 -5.50 22.27
C THR A 257 2.65 -5.59 23.76
N HIS A 258 3.51 -4.70 24.22
CA HIS A 258 3.86 -4.59 25.63
C HIS A 258 2.65 -4.11 26.45
N ILE A 259 2.48 -4.65 27.67
CA ILE A 259 1.34 -4.37 28.55
C ILE A 259 1.13 -2.86 28.83
N ALA A 260 2.17 -2.06 28.74
CA ALA A 260 2.14 -0.62 28.99
C ALA A 260 1.98 0.24 27.72
N GLY A 261 1.80 -0.35 26.54
CA GLY A 261 1.74 0.37 25.26
C GLY A 261 0.52 0.02 24.42
N LEU A 262 0.11 0.98 23.58
CA LEU A 262 -0.89 0.78 22.52
C LEU A 262 -0.49 1.62 21.31
N PRO A 263 0.60 1.21 20.58
CA PRO A 263 1.01 1.92 19.38
C PRO A 263 0.00 1.70 18.25
N VAL A 264 -0.29 2.77 17.51
CA VAL A 264 -1.20 2.76 16.36
C VAL A 264 -0.56 3.55 15.24
N ALA A 265 -0.43 2.94 14.08
CA ALA A 265 -0.02 3.64 12.87
C ALA A 265 -1.16 3.66 11.86
N VAL A 266 -1.31 4.78 11.16
CA VAL A 266 -2.29 4.96 10.09
C VAL A 266 -1.54 5.39 8.84
N ASN A 267 -1.49 4.53 7.84
CA ASN A 267 -0.82 4.76 6.57
C ASN A 267 -1.85 5.07 5.50
N MET A 268 -1.76 6.27 4.92
CA MET A 268 -2.67 6.71 3.86
C MET A 268 -2.21 6.22 2.50
N CYS A 269 -3.13 5.69 1.71
CA CYS A 269 -2.93 5.49 0.29
C CYS A 269 -4.02 6.22 -0.49
N CYS A 270 -3.66 6.83 -1.63
CA CYS A 270 -4.62 7.48 -2.51
C CYS A 270 -5.48 6.44 -3.25
N HIS A 271 -6.37 6.90 -4.10
CA HIS A 271 -7.19 6.03 -4.95
C HIS A 271 -6.38 5.07 -5.83
N VAL A 272 -5.11 5.37 -6.09
CA VAL A 272 -4.19 4.46 -6.79
C VAL A 272 -3.48 3.56 -5.75
N ASN A 273 -4.25 2.74 -5.04
CA ASN A 273 -3.70 1.69 -4.16
C ASN A 273 -3.31 0.50 -5.03
N ARG A 274 -2.05 0.47 -5.44
CA ARG A 274 -1.50 -0.45 -6.43
C ARG A 274 -0.46 -1.38 -5.82
N HIS A 275 -0.53 -2.63 -6.18
CA HIS A 275 0.48 -3.64 -5.86
C HIS A 275 0.36 -4.83 -6.82
N ALA A 276 1.45 -5.56 -6.99
CA ALA A 276 1.49 -6.83 -7.68
C ALA A 276 1.98 -7.91 -6.72
N HIS A 277 1.45 -9.11 -6.82
CA HIS A 277 1.80 -10.25 -5.97
C HIS A 277 2.19 -11.45 -6.82
N LEU A 278 3.26 -12.13 -6.41
CA LEU A 278 3.76 -13.33 -7.07
C LEU A 278 4.23 -14.35 -6.04
N SER A 279 3.83 -15.60 -6.22
CA SER A 279 4.35 -16.73 -5.46
C SER A 279 5.21 -17.63 -6.36
N LEU A 280 6.49 -17.73 -6.05
CA LEU A 280 7.44 -18.59 -6.76
C LEU A 280 7.40 -19.99 -6.14
N ILE A 281 6.51 -20.85 -6.68
CA ILE A 281 6.27 -22.21 -6.18
C ILE A 281 7.00 -23.26 -7.00
N HIS A 282 7.19 -23.06 -8.30
CA HIS A 282 7.60 -24.10 -9.25
C HIS A 282 8.65 -23.66 -10.28
N ILE A 283 9.59 -22.81 -9.91
CA ILE A 283 10.66 -22.39 -10.83
C ILE A 283 11.98 -23.00 -10.40
#